data_fcefdfe5f13332c77342a766769df811
#
_entry.id   fcefdfe5f13332c77342a766769df811
#
_cell.length_a   1.000
_cell.length_b   1.000
_cell.length_c   1.000
_cell.angle_alpha   90.00
_cell.angle_beta   90.00
_cell.angle_gamma   90.00
#
_symmetry.space_group_name_H-M   'P 1'
#
loop_
_entity.id
_entity.type
_entity.pdbx_description
1 polymer ?
#
loop_
_entity_poly.entity_id
_entity_poly.type
_entity_poly.pdbx_seq_one_letter_code
_entity_poly.pdbx_strand_id
1 'polypeptide(L)'
;MIQHTNVTGPMMVTQAFLPLLEKSDHPKVINISSGLGSCSASPRFSTTGYQCSKAALNMLTKCFADEKKNVTFVAIHPGWVQTDMGKSKNRDPPVTVSDSAKGILDVANSISDDKSGGFYSFEGKVLPY
;
A
#
# COMPACT_ATOMS: atom_id res chain seq x y z
N MET A 1 0.66 -13.21 -13.96
CA MET A 1 1.32 -11.92 -14.21
C MET A 1 1.02 -10.85 -13.14
N ILE A 2 -0.24 -10.58 -12.76
CA ILE A 2 -0.57 -9.54 -11.76
C ILE A 2 0.03 -9.80 -10.37
N GLN A 3 0.07 -11.05 -9.92
CA GLN A 3 0.68 -11.44 -8.64
C GLN A 3 2.19 -11.18 -8.64
N HIS A 4 2.85 -11.46 -9.75
CA HIS A 4 4.28 -11.20 -9.89
C HIS A 4 4.59 -9.70 -9.74
N THR A 5 3.83 -8.84 -10.40
CA THR A 5 4.03 -7.38 -10.33
C THR A 5 3.66 -6.81 -8.95
N ASN A 6 2.53 -7.24 -8.38
CA ASN A 6 1.96 -6.57 -7.19
C ASN A 6 2.41 -7.20 -5.86
N VAL A 7 3.00 -8.40 -5.88
CA VAL A 7 3.40 -9.13 -4.66
C VAL A 7 4.87 -9.51 -4.72
N THR A 8 5.27 -10.35 -5.70
CA THR A 8 6.65 -10.83 -5.79
C THR A 8 7.65 -9.69 -6.03
N GLY A 9 7.30 -8.74 -6.91
CA GLY A 9 8.14 -7.56 -7.19
C GLY A 9 8.42 -6.74 -5.93
N PRO A 10 7.39 -6.23 -5.21
CA PRO A 10 7.59 -5.52 -3.94
C PRO A 10 8.37 -6.33 -2.90
N MET A 11 8.12 -7.63 -2.79
CA MET A 11 8.87 -8.50 -1.88
C MET A 11 10.37 -8.51 -2.22
N MET A 12 10.71 -8.76 -3.47
CA MET A 12 12.11 -8.83 -3.93
C MET A 12 12.82 -7.49 -3.80
N VAL A 13 12.15 -6.39 -4.18
CA VAL A 13 12.69 -5.04 -4.04
C VAL A 13 12.95 -4.71 -2.56
N THR A 14 11.98 -4.98 -1.69
CA THR A 14 12.14 -4.78 -0.25
C THR A 14 13.33 -5.56 0.29
N GLN A 15 13.42 -6.86 -0.02
CA GLN A 15 14.54 -7.71 0.44
C GLN A 15 15.91 -7.18 -0.05
N ALA A 16 15.99 -6.75 -1.31
CA ALA A 16 17.23 -6.22 -1.87
C ALA A 16 17.66 -4.90 -1.20
N PHE A 17 16.71 -4.07 -0.77
CA PHE A 17 17.00 -2.77 -0.14
C PHE A 17 17.12 -2.85 1.39
N LEU A 18 16.72 -3.95 2.05
CA LEU A 18 16.81 -4.08 3.51
C LEU A 18 18.17 -3.70 4.08
N PRO A 19 19.32 -4.17 3.53
CA PRO A 19 20.64 -3.82 4.09
C PRO A 19 20.97 -2.32 4.04
N LEU A 20 20.34 -1.57 3.13
CA LEU A 20 20.47 -0.11 3.04
C LEU A 20 19.46 0.59 3.96
N LEU A 21 18.23 0.10 4.02
CA LEU A 21 17.20 0.62 4.92
C LEU A 21 17.63 0.55 6.38
N GLU A 22 18.22 -0.57 6.80
CA GLU A 22 18.70 -0.79 8.17
C GLU A 22 19.86 0.16 8.59
N LYS A 23 20.45 0.90 7.65
CA LYS A 23 21.46 1.94 7.92
C LYS A 23 20.85 3.34 8.09
N SER A 24 19.56 3.49 7.86
CA SER A 24 18.84 4.77 8.02
C SER A 24 18.35 4.93 9.44
N ASP A 25 18.27 6.18 9.93
CA ASP A 25 17.75 6.49 11.26
C ASP A 25 16.24 6.24 11.38
N HIS A 26 15.50 6.42 10.28
CA HIS A 26 14.05 6.23 10.23
C HIS A 26 13.62 5.50 8.96
N PRO A 27 14.00 4.21 8.81
CA PRO A 27 13.73 3.48 7.59
C PRO A 27 12.23 3.16 7.45
N LYS A 28 11.68 3.45 6.28
CA LYS A 28 10.26 3.19 5.99
C LYS A 28 10.09 2.53 4.63
N VAL A 29 9.17 1.58 4.56
CA VAL A 29 8.70 0.96 3.32
C VAL A 29 7.20 1.23 3.20
N ILE A 30 6.82 1.96 2.15
CA ILE A 30 5.44 2.33 1.86
C ILE A 30 4.96 1.50 0.67
N ASN A 31 4.11 0.53 0.92
CA ASN A 31 3.51 -0.29 -0.13
C ASN A 31 2.20 0.35 -0.61
N ILE A 32 2.15 0.75 -1.87
CA ILE A 32 0.93 1.29 -2.47
C ILE A 32 -0.03 0.15 -2.78
N SER A 33 -1.01 0.01 -1.91
CA SER A 33 -2.04 -1.02 -1.97
C SER A 33 -3.35 -0.50 -2.59
N SER A 34 -4.47 -1.01 -2.17
CA SER A 34 -5.81 -0.60 -2.61
C SER A 34 -6.84 -0.94 -1.55
N GLY A 35 -7.87 -0.12 -1.39
CA GLY A 35 -9.05 -0.48 -0.58
C GLY A 35 -9.71 -1.79 -1.04
N LEU A 36 -9.54 -2.16 -2.31
CA LEU A 36 -10.00 -3.45 -2.84
C LEU A 36 -9.18 -4.66 -2.33
N GLY A 37 -8.07 -4.44 -1.64
CA GLY A 37 -7.29 -5.47 -0.96
C GLY A 37 -7.78 -5.78 0.46
N SER A 38 -8.76 -5.04 0.97
CA SER A 38 -9.37 -5.33 2.27
C SER A 38 -10.29 -6.54 2.19
N CYS A 39 -10.04 -7.55 3.01
CA CYS A 39 -10.92 -8.72 3.12
C CYS A 39 -12.21 -8.40 3.88
N SER A 40 -12.23 -7.31 4.66
CA SER A 40 -13.40 -6.84 5.40
C SER A 40 -14.34 -5.99 4.54
N ALA A 41 -13.86 -5.45 3.41
CA ALA A 41 -14.68 -4.70 2.47
C ALA A 41 -15.41 -5.66 1.52
N SER A 42 -16.72 -5.45 1.32
CA SER A 42 -17.46 -6.24 0.34
C SER A 42 -16.95 -5.96 -1.07
N PRO A 43 -16.46 -6.96 -1.80
CA PRO A 43 -15.98 -6.77 -3.16
C PRO A 43 -17.17 -6.44 -4.08
N ARG A 44 -17.16 -5.24 -4.65
CA ARG A 44 -18.25 -4.77 -5.54
C ARG A 44 -17.94 -4.92 -7.04
N PHE A 45 -16.76 -5.43 -7.39
CA PHE A 45 -16.27 -5.44 -8.78
C PHE A 45 -15.62 -6.78 -9.14
N SER A 46 -15.79 -7.19 -10.39
CA SER A 46 -15.19 -8.42 -10.96
C SER A 46 -13.69 -8.27 -11.25
N THR A 47 -12.90 -7.88 -10.27
CA THR A 47 -11.44 -7.73 -10.39
C THR A 47 -10.71 -8.66 -9.42
N THR A 48 -11.17 -9.89 -9.31
CA THR A 48 -10.71 -10.88 -8.32
C THR A 48 -9.19 -11.01 -8.27
N GLY A 49 -8.53 -11.18 -9.42
CA GLY A 49 -7.07 -11.30 -9.46
C GLY A 49 -6.34 -10.08 -8.90
N TYR A 50 -6.85 -8.87 -9.15
CA TYR A 50 -6.30 -7.64 -8.60
C TYR A 50 -6.55 -7.55 -7.08
N GLN A 51 -7.78 -7.83 -6.63
CA GLN A 51 -8.14 -7.83 -5.21
C GLN A 51 -7.27 -8.79 -4.43
N CYS A 52 -7.13 -10.04 -4.91
CA CYS A 52 -6.24 -11.05 -4.30
C CYS A 52 -4.79 -10.55 -4.25
N SER A 53 -4.29 -9.88 -5.30
CA SER A 53 -2.92 -9.37 -5.31
C SER A 53 -2.71 -8.25 -4.28
N LYS A 54 -3.70 -7.37 -4.08
CA LYS A 54 -3.61 -6.29 -3.09
C LYS A 54 -3.83 -6.79 -1.66
N ALA A 55 -4.67 -7.80 -1.44
CA ALA A 55 -4.76 -8.50 -0.16
C ALA A 55 -3.44 -9.21 0.20
N ALA A 56 -2.81 -9.86 -0.77
CA ALA A 56 -1.50 -10.47 -0.59
C ALA A 56 -0.41 -9.44 -0.30
N LEU A 57 -0.43 -8.25 -0.95
CA LEU A 57 0.48 -7.15 -0.65
C LEU A 57 0.27 -6.60 0.77
N ASN A 58 -0.98 -6.50 1.22
CA ASN A 58 -1.31 -6.12 2.59
C ASN A 58 -0.72 -7.12 3.59
N MET A 59 -0.92 -8.43 3.36
CA MET A 59 -0.34 -9.47 4.19
C MET A 59 1.20 -9.44 4.17
N LEU A 60 1.81 -9.25 3.00
CA LEU A 60 3.27 -9.12 2.85
C LEU A 60 3.80 -7.95 3.70
N THR A 61 3.12 -6.81 3.68
CA THR A 61 3.46 -5.63 4.51
C THR A 61 3.45 -5.99 5.99
N LYS A 62 2.42 -6.70 6.44
CA LYS A 62 2.28 -7.16 7.82
C LYS A 62 3.39 -8.14 8.22
N CYS A 63 3.71 -9.13 7.38
CA CYS A 63 4.77 -10.09 7.62
C CYS A 63 6.14 -9.39 7.79
N PHE A 64 6.50 -8.48 6.89
CA PHE A 64 7.74 -7.72 7.03
C PHE A 64 7.78 -6.87 8.30
N ALA A 65 6.67 -6.23 8.67
CA ALA A 65 6.57 -5.45 9.91
C ALA A 65 6.76 -6.32 11.17
N ASP A 66 6.30 -7.55 11.13
CA ASP A 66 6.46 -8.50 12.24
C ASP A 66 7.89 -9.06 12.31
N GLU A 67 8.54 -9.27 11.17
CA GLU A 67 9.91 -9.81 11.07
C GLU A 67 11.00 -8.75 11.28
N LYS A 68 10.78 -7.52 10.82
CA LYS A 68 11.78 -6.44 10.76
C LYS A 68 11.38 -5.25 11.61
N LYS A 69 11.55 -5.38 12.93
CA LYS A 69 11.12 -4.36 13.91
C LYS A 69 11.87 -3.02 13.84
N ASN A 70 13.00 -2.99 13.18
CA ASN A 70 13.83 -1.79 12.97
C ASN A 70 13.47 -1.01 11.69
N VAL A 71 12.46 -1.47 10.94
CA VAL A 71 11.95 -0.80 9.73
C VAL A 71 10.44 -0.66 9.83
N THR A 72 9.91 0.52 9.53
CA THR A 72 8.47 0.76 9.51
C THR A 72 7.87 0.37 8.17
N PHE A 73 6.94 -0.57 8.17
CA PHE A 73 6.23 -1.04 6.97
C PHE A 73 4.76 -0.66 7.05
N VAL A 74 4.24 0.02 6.03
CA VAL A 74 2.80 0.30 5.94
C VAL A 74 2.27 0.09 4.54
N ALA A 75 1.01 -0.31 4.45
CA ALA A 75 0.25 -0.33 3.21
C ALA A 75 -0.61 0.94 3.13
N ILE A 76 -0.65 1.59 1.95
CA ILE A 76 -1.48 2.78 1.74
C ILE A 76 -2.42 2.55 0.55
N HIS A 77 -3.72 2.81 0.78
CA HIS A 77 -4.72 2.97 -0.27
C HIS A 77 -4.65 4.40 -0.82
N PRO A 78 -4.30 4.59 -2.10
CA PRO A 78 -4.12 5.93 -2.69
C PRO A 78 -5.43 6.67 -2.96
N GLY A 79 -6.59 6.06 -2.69
CA GLY A 79 -7.88 6.54 -3.13
C GLY A 79 -8.24 6.04 -4.54
N TRP A 80 -9.39 6.46 -5.05
CA TRP A 80 -9.76 6.25 -6.45
C TRP A 80 -9.31 7.46 -7.27
N VAL A 81 -8.16 7.31 -7.89
CA VAL A 81 -7.35 8.42 -8.43
C VAL A 81 -7.59 8.61 -9.93
N GLN A 82 -7.55 9.87 -10.40
CA GLN A 82 -7.71 10.30 -11.79
C GLN A 82 -6.50 9.93 -12.67
N THR A 83 -6.18 8.63 -12.72
CA THR A 83 -5.20 8.02 -13.61
C THR A 83 -5.89 7.29 -14.76
N ASP A 84 -5.15 6.85 -15.76
CA ASP A 84 -5.68 6.02 -16.87
C ASP A 84 -6.40 4.77 -16.34
N MET A 85 -5.83 4.11 -15.32
CA MET A 85 -6.48 2.99 -14.65
C MET A 85 -7.78 3.40 -13.95
N GLY A 86 -7.78 4.51 -13.23
CA GLY A 86 -8.94 5.02 -12.50
C GLY A 86 -10.08 5.41 -13.44
N LYS A 87 -9.75 6.06 -14.55
CA LYS A 87 -10.70 6.52 -15.59
C LYS A 87 -11.16 5.43 -16.55
N SER A 88 -10.57 4.23 -16.47
CA SER A 88 -10.94 3.13 -17.37
C SER A 88 -12.44 2.87 -17.35
N LYS A 89 -13.03 2.52 -18.51
CA LYS A 89 -14.47 2.29 -18.70
C LYS A 89 -15.33 3.56 -18.46
N ASN A 90 -14.84 4.73 -18.84
CA ASN A 90 -15.56 6.02 -18.72
C ASN A 90 -16.02 6.33 -17.28
N ARG A 91 -15.21 5.99 -16.27
CA ARG A 91 -15.46 6.33 -14.88
C ARG A 91 -14.82 7.66 -14.52
N ASP A 92 -15.38 8.36 -13.54
CA ASP A 92 -14.89 9.66 -13.06
C ASP A 92 -14.39 9.52 -11.61
N PRO A 93 -13.09 9.28 -11.40
CA PRO A 93 -12.51 9.17 -10.06
C PRO A 93 -12.54 10.52 -9.33
N PRO A 94 -12.88 10.55 -8.03
CA PRO A 94 -12.99 11.79 -7.27
C PRO A 94 -11.65 12.38 -6.83
N VAL A 95 -10.57 11.59 -6.79
CA VAL A 95 -9.28 12.02 -6.21
C VAL A 95 -8.32 12.44 -7.32
N THR A 96 -7.77 13.66 -7.23
CA THR A 96 -6.73 14.08 -8.17
C THR A 96 -5.40 13.36 -7.90
N VAL A 97 -4.54 13.27 -8.92
CA VAL A 97 -3.19 12.69 -8.76
C VAL A 97 -2.39 13.47 -7.71
N SER A 98 -2.50 14.80 -7.74
CA SER A 98 -1.81 15.69 -6.79
C SER A 98 -2.24 15.44 -5.34
N ASP A 99 -3.56 15.38 -5.08
CA ASP A 99 -4.09 15.18 -3.73
C ASP A 99 -3.71 13.80 -3.19
N SER A 100 -3.80 12.77 -4.01
CA SER A 100 -3.38 11.42 -3.64
C SER A 100 -1.88 11.37 -3.30
N ALA A 101 -1.03 11.92 -4.15
CA ALA A 101 0.42 11.93 -3.95
C ALA A 101 0.80 12.71 -2.69
N LYS A 102 0.22 13.91 -2.49
CA LYS A 102 0.44 14.71 -1.30
C LYS A 102 0.02 13.95 -0.04
N GLY A 103 -1.19 13.39 -0.03
CA GLY A 103 -1.69 12.64 1.12
C GLY A 103 -0.81 11.43 1.46
N ILE A 104 -0.35 10.67 0.46
CA ILE A 104 0.60 9.56 0.67
C ILE A 104 1.90 10.05 1.33
N LEU A 105 2.46 11.17 0.85
CA LEU A 105 3.68 11.75 1.42
C LEU A 105 3.45 12.25 2.85
N ASP A 106 2.33 12.89 3.13
CA ASP A 106 1.97 13.36 4.47
C ASP A 106 1.87 12.18 5.45
N VAL A 107 1.21 11.08 5.04
CA VAL A 107 1.15 9.84 5.84
C VAL A 107 2.53 9.25 6.02
N ALA A 108 3.32 9.09 4.95
CA ALA A 108 4.66 8.52 5.01
C ALA A 108 5.59 9.31 5.96
N ASN A 109 5.46 10.63 5.99
CA ASN A 109 6.26 11.50 6.85
C ASN A 109 5.81 11.45 8.32
N SER A 110 4.51 11.37 8.57
CA SER A 110 3.93 11.41 9.91
C SER A 110 3.84 10.06 10.61
N ILE A 111 3.91 8.94 9.86
CA ILE A 111 3.76 7.60 10.44
C ILE A 111 4.93 7.27 11.36
N SER A 112 4.62 6.83 12.58
CA SER A 112 5.59 6.41 13.59
C SER A 112 5.76 4.88 13.60
N ASP A 113 6.84 4.41 14.23
CA ASP A 113 7.24 2.99 14.20
C ASP A 113 6.20 2.06 14.85
N ASP A 114 5.47 2.56 15.86
CA ASP A 114 4.37 1.82 16.51
C ASP A 114 3.17 1.56 15.57
N LYS A 115 3.14 2.22 14.43
CA LYS A 115 2.14 2.05 13.38
C LYS A 115 2.56 1.04 12.29
N SER A 116 3.75 0.44 12.43
CA SER A 116 4.25 -0.56 11.48
C SER A 116 3.29 -1.74 11.36
N GLY A 117 3.10 -2.23 10.16
CA GLY A 117 2.14 -3.28 9.83
C GLY A 117 0.72 -2.77 9.60
N GLY A 118 0.48 -1.46 9.65
CA GLY A 118 -0.86 -0.90 9.46
C GLY A 118 -1.24 -0.72 7.98
N PHE A 119 -2.56 -0.63 7.74
CA PHE A 119 -3.15 -0.29 6.45
C PHE A 119 -3.91 1.03 6.55
N TYR A 120 -3.59 2.00 5.69
CA TYR A 120 -4.09 3.37 5.79
C TYR A 120 -4.66 3.86 4.46
N SER A 121 -5.58 4.83 4.51
CA SER A 121 -5.90 5.63 3.34
C SER A 121 -4.84 6.73 3.14
N PHE A 122 -4.80 7.34 1.96
CA PHE A 122 -3.97 8.52 1.68
C PHE A 122 -4.32 9.73 2.58
N GLU A 123 -5.48 9.71 3.22
CA GLU A 123 -5.91 10.72 4.22
C GLU A 123 -5.44 10.38 5.65
N GLY A 124 -4.71 9.30 5.85
CA GLY A 124 -4.22 8.86 7.15
C GLY A 124 -5.21 8.08 8.01
N LYS A 125 -6.39 7.73 7.47
CA LYS A 125 -7.37 6.91 8.19
C LYS A 125 -6.93 5.45 8.23
N VAL A 126 -7.05 4.79 9.38
CA VAL A 126 -6.82 3.35 9.50
C VAL A 126 -7.90 2.60 8.72
N LEU A 127 -7.48 1.66 7.90
CA LEU A 127 -8.35 0.78 7.13
C LEU A 127 -8.27 -0.65 7.67
N PRO A 128 -9.38 -1.41 7.63
CA PRO A 128 -9.34 -2.84 7.96
C PRO A 128 -8.69 -3.63 6.83
N TYR A 129 -8.02 -4.72 7.19
CA TYR A 129 -7.48 -5.70 6.25
C TYR A 129 -8.52 -6.56 5.57
#